data_c15b0440f548470c13932ac8f31db466
#
_entry.id   c15b0440f548470c13932ac8f31db466
#
_cell.length_a   1.000
_cell.length_b   1.000
_cell.length_c   1.000
_cell.angle_alpha   90.00
_cell.angle_beta   90.00
_cell.angle_gamma   90.00
#
_symmetry.space_group_name_H-M   'P 1'
#
loop_
_entity.id
_entity.type
_entity.pdbx_description
1 polymer ?
#
loop_
_entity_poly.entity_id
_entity_poly.type
_entity_poly.pdbx_seq_one_letter_code
_entity_poly.pdbx_strand_id
1 'polypeptide(L)'
;MFLFFTSAQGDAEYCEEAKQCYKELKWNQSPFYDVINSFWITFSYAMHLKYPEEYPIAEAGNVKIYKNHYKKYDSFPEKYFKENSDARNRVTDLCKEYTDMKELAELCHTVANFMPCPQGFNSAKGLLSDVRDYFPLMIDKIQECVDEGLNLKYSNTSEEVDNETIKKWHSFFIENQGKYCLSMYYQVNENRINGITFFKGQSLSYPCPLEKEEVEECLKNMLDKINERADLILKKYNEEHKSNS
;
A
#
# COMPACT_ATOMS: atom_id res chain seq x y z
N MET A 1 -12.00 -4.62 -17.22
CA MET A 1 -11.12 -3.76 -18.02
C MET A 1 -10.80 -2.41 -17.37
N PHE A 2 -11.65 -1.87 -16.52
CA PHE A 2 -11.45 -0.54 -15.88
C PHE A 2 -10.59 -0.51 -14.62
N LEU A 3 -10.17 -1.64 -14.07
CA LEU A 3 -9.50 -1.70 -12.77
C LEU A 3 -7.99 -1.42 -12.81
N PHE A 4 -7.41 -1.39 -13.99
CA PHE A 4 -5.97 -1.24 -14.19
C PHE A 4 -5.59 0.08 -14.85
N PHE A 5 -6.43 1.08 -14.78
CA PHE A 5 -6.08 2.41 -15.26
C PHE A 5 -5.07 3.06 -14.32
N THR A 6 -3.95 3.45 -14.88
CA THR A 6 -2.98 4.30 -14.23
C THR A 6 -3.12 5.71 -14.75
N SER A 7 -3.02 6.70 -13.87
CA SER A 7 -2.87 8.06 -14.32
C SER A 7 -1.49 8.27 -14.92
N ALA A 8 -1.42 9.04 -15.99
CA ALA A 8 -0.15 9.52 -16.51
C ALA A 8 0.62 10.38 -15.50
N GLN A 9 -0.03 10.81 -14.43
CA GLN A 9 0.52 11.65 -13.36
C GLN A 9 0.85 10.88 -12.08
N GLY A 10 0.63 9.56 -12.00
CA GLY A 10 0.88 8.72 -10.82
C GLY A 10 -0.37 7.99 -10.35
N ASP A 11 -1.00 8.47 -9.29
CA ASP A 11 -2.06 7.74 -8.61
C ASP A 11 -3.36 7.68 -9.39
N ALA A 12 -4.10 6.58 -9.21
CA ALA A 12 -5.37 6.32 -9.90
C ALA A 12 -6.40 7.45 -9.71
N GLU A 13 -6.38 8.12 -8.56
CA GLU A 13 -7.29 9.22 -8.25
C GLU A 13 -7.17 10.44 -9.17
N TYR A 14 -6.08 10.57 -9.92
CA TYR A 14 -5.88 11.64 -10.90
C TYR A 14 -6.25 11.25 -12.34
N CYS A 15 -6.64 10.00 -12.56
CA CYS A 15 -7.06 9.49 -13.86
C CYS A 15 -8.58 9.63 -14.05
N GLU A 16 -9.02 10.20 -15.15
CA GLU A 16 -10.46 10.41 -15.40
C GLU A 16 -11.22 9.08 -15.52
N GLU A 17 -10.62 8.06 -16.11
CA GLU A 17 -11.21 6.72 -16.20
C GLU A 17 -11.33 6.07 -14.82
N ALA A 18 -10.33 6.24 -13.96
CA ALA A 18 -10.40 5.77 -12.57
C ALA A 18 -11.46 6.52 -11.78
N LYS A 19 -11.58 7.85 -11.95
CA LYS A 19 -12.65 8.65 -11.33
C LYS A 19 -14.04 8.19 -11.77
N GLN A 20 -14.19 7.85 -13.04
CA GLN A 20 -15.45 7.28 -13.55
C GLN A 20 -15.74 5.92 -12.91
N CYS A 21 -14.73 5.04 -12.79
CA CYS A 21 -14.85 3.78 -12.09
C CYS A 21 -15.27 3.96 -10.62
N TYR A 22 -14.63 4.88 -9.88
CA TYR A 22 -15.01 5.19 -8.49
C TYR A 22 -16.44 5.70 -8.39
N LYS A 23 -16.90 6.52 -9.34
CA LYS A 23 -18.27 7.00 -9.38
C LYS A 23 -19.26 5.86 -9.59
N GLU A 24 -18.98 4.95 -10.49
CA GLU A 24 -19.84 3.79 -10.79
C GLU A 24 -19.88 2.81 -9.61
N LEU A 25 -18.76 2.62 -8.91
CA LEU A 25 -18.68 1.86 -7.66
C LEU A 25 -19.25 2.60 -6.44
N LYS A 26 -19.71 3.84 -6.61
CA LYS A 26 -20.18 4.71 -5.51
C LYS A 26 -19.12 4.94 -4.44
N TRP A 27 -17.84 4.99 -4.83
CA TRP A 27 -16.69 5.27 -3.98
C TRP A 27 -16.35 6.76 -4.01
N ASN A 28 -17.29 7.59 -3.62
CA ASN A 28 -17.20 9.04 -3.78
C ASN A 28 -16.47 9.76 -2.64
N GLN A 29 -15.92 9.03 -1.70
CA GLN A 29 -15.18 9.62 -0.58
C GLN A 29 -13.73 9.90 -0.97
N SER A 30 -13.21 11.01 -0.50
CA SER A 30 -11.81 11.42 -0.55
C SER A 30 -11.38 11.74 0.88
N PRO A 31 -10.17 11.50 1.30
CA PRO A 31 -9.00 11.08 0.53
C PRO A 31 -8.98 9.59 0.17
N PHE A 32 -8.09 9.25 -0.75
CA PHE A 32 -7.76 7.86 -1.10
C PHE A 32 -6.47 7.41 -0.43
N TYR A 33 -6.33 6.09 -0.31
CA TYR A 33 -5.21 5.42 0.29
C TYR A 33 -4.81 4.22 -0.56
N ASP A 34 -3.53 4.08 -0.83
CA ASP A 34 -2.95 2.90 -1.47
C ASP A 34 -2.85 1.77 -0.44
N VAL A 35 -3.66 0.73 -0.62
CA VAL A 35 -3.78 -0.39 0.34
C VAL A 35 -2.46 -1.13 0.51
N ILE A 36 -1.72 -1.31 -0.59
CA ILE A 36 -0.37 -1.88 -0.59
C ILE A 36 0.62 -0.79 -0.96
N ASN A 37 1.35 -0.28 0.02
CA ASN A 37 2.45 0.67 -0.15
C ASN A 37 3.81 0.06 0.23
N SER A 38 3.81 -1.15 0.77
CA SER A 38 5.03 -1.90 1.14
C SER A 38 5.95 -2.20 -0.05
N PHE A 39 5.50 -1.96 -1.28
CA PHE A 39 6.30 -2.03 -2.49
C PHE A 39 7.62 -1.25 -2.36
N TRP A 40 7.58 -0.01 -1.89
CA TRP A 40 8.78 0.84 -1.82
C TRP A 40 9.81 0.33 -0.83
N ILE A 41 9.37 -0.29 0.28
CA ILE A 41 10.26 -0.93 1.25
C ILE A 41 10.90 -2.16 0.60
N THR A 42 10.12 -3.02 -0.01
CA THR A 42 10.60 -4.22 -0.70
C THR A 42 11.56 -3.87 -1.84
N PHE A 43 11.23 -2.85 -2.64
CA PHE A 43 12.12 -2.30 -3.67
C PHE A 43 13.45 -1.81 -3.09
N SER A 44 13.41 -1.11 -1.95
CA SER A 44 14.63 -0.62 -1.28
C SER A 44 15.53 -1.75 -0.80
N TYR A 45 14.96 -2.83 -0.27
CA TYR A 45 15.72 -4.02 0.10
C TYR A 45 16.32 -4.73 -1.11
N ALA A 46 15.56 -4.89 -2.17
CA ALA A 46 16.06 -5.49 -3.41
C ALA A 46 17.24 -4.68 -3.99
N MET A 47 17.16 -3.36 -3.96
CA MET A 47 18.26 -2.49 -4.38
C MET A 47 19.48 -2.62 -3.48
N HIS A 48 19.28 -2.71 -2.16
CA HIS A 48 20.37 -2.94 -1.22
C HIS A 48 21.05 -4.29 -1.44
N LEU A 49 20.29 -5.36 -1.58
CA LEU A 49 20.84 -6.71 -1.82
C LEU A 49 21.69 -6.76 -3.10
N LYS A 50 21.25 -6.07 -4.15
CA LYS A 50 21.95 -6.07 -5.44
C LYS A 50 23.12 -5.09 -5.49
N TYR A 51 23.01 -3.94 -4.84
CA TYR A 51 23.99 -2.85 -4.88
C TYR A 51 24.30 -2.31 -3.48
N PRO A 52 24.86 -3.14 -2.57
CA PRO A 52 25.01 -2.78 -1.15
C PRO A 52 25.88 -1.56 -0.89
N GLU A 53 26.91 -1.35 -1.70
CA GLU A 53 27.82 -0.20 -1.58
C GLU A 53 27.14 1.14 -1.92
N GLU A 54 26.21 1.11 -2.85
CA GLU A 54 25.55 2.31 -3.34
C GLU A 54 24.25 2.62 -2.61
N TYR A 55 23.63 1.58 -2.06
CA TYR A 55 22.38 1.63 -1.32
C TYR A 55 22.54 0.94 0.04
N PRO A 56 23.39 1.48 0.92
CA PRO A 56 23.60 0.90 2.24
C PRO A 56 22.33 1.03 3.09
N ILE A 57 22.03 0.03 3.90
CA ILE A 57 21.04 0.17 4.98
C ILE A 57 21.65 1.09 6.02
N ALA A 58 21.08 2.29 6.16
CA ALA A 58 21.51 3.19 7.19
C ALA A 58 21.07 2.69 8.58
N GLU A 59 21.81 3.03 9.65
CA GLU A 59 21.45 2.71 11.03
C GLU A 59 20.04 3.18 11.41
N ALA A 60 19.58 4.27 10.81
CA ALA A 60 18.20 4.75 10.95
C ALA A 60 17.21 4.05 10.01
N GLY A 61 17.68 3.09 9.22
CA GLY A 61 16.90 2.19 8.45
C GLY A 61 16.54 2.48 7.03
N ASN A 62 15.84 1.52 6.52
CA ASN A 62 15.28 1.49 5.19
C ASN A 62 14.46 2.75 4.80
N VAL A 63 13.96 3.52 5.76
CA VAL A 63 13.31 4.80 5.49
C VAL A 63 14.23 5.77 4.73
N LYS A 64 15.54 5.76 4.99
CA LYS A 64 16.50 6.55 4.22
C LYS A 64 16.70 6.00 2.81
N ILE A 65 16.80 4.68 2.67
CA ILE A 65 16.90 4.01 1.39
C ILE A 65 15.65 4.31 0.56
N TYR A 66 14.48 4.11 1.14
CA TYR A 66 13.20 4.43 0.52
C TYR A 66 13.12 5.87 0.03
N LYS A 67 13.42 6.85 0.89
CA LYS A 67 13.40 8.27 0.52
C LYS A 67 14.42 8.63 -0.55
N ASN A 68 15.61 8.03 -0.51
CA ASN A 68 16.63 8.28 -1.50
C ASN A 68 16.27 7.67 -2.86
N HIS A 69 15.66 6.50 -2.87
CA HIS A 69 15.15 5.89 -4.10
C HIS A 69 14.01 6.72 -4.68
N TYR A 70 13.04 7.12 -3.87
CA TYR A 70 11.95 7.96 -4.30
C TYR A 70 12.42 9.29 -4.90
N LYS A 71 13.43 9.93 -4.32
CA LYS A 71 14.02 11.15 -4.86
C LYS A 71 14.82 10.96 -6.14
N LYS A 72 15.46 9.80 -6.32
CA LYS A 72 16.25 9.48 -7.53
C LYS A 72 15.37 9.03 -8.69
N TYR A 73 14.22 8.46 -8.40
CA TYR A 73 13.31 7.86 -9.36
C TYR A 73 11.95 8.54 -9.25
N ASP A 74 11.81 9.67 -9.94
CA ASP A 74 10.65 10.57 -9.83
C ASP A 74 9.32 9.94 -10.24
N SER A 75 9.33 8.80 -10.87
CA SER A 75 8.12 8.08 -11.18
C SER A 75 8.38 6.66 -11.64
N PHE A 76 7.72 5.71 -11.11
CA PHE A 76 7.73 4.32 -11.47
C PHE A 76 6.35 3.98 -12.07
N PRO A 77 6.23 3.21 -13.20
CA PRO A 77 7.29 2.44 -13.83
C PRO A 77 8.18 3.23 -14.80
N GLU A 78 7.70 3.97 -15.79
CA GLU A 78 8.60 4.59 -16.79
C GLU A 78 8.94 6.05 -16.53
N LYS A 79 8.06 6.77 -15.91
CA LYS A 79 8.29 8.16 -15.56
C LYS A 79 9.48 8.32 -14.61
N TYR A 80 9.76 7.31 -13.80
CA TYR A 80 10.84 7.30 -12.83
C TYR A 80 12.20 7.16 -13.46
N PHE A 81 12.24 6.87 -14.75
CA PHE A 81 13.47 6.62 -15.49
C PHE A 81 13.87 7.77 -16.41
N LYS A 82 13.30 8.94 -16.23
CA LYS A 82 13.34 9.95 -17.29
C LYS A 82 14.70 10.48 -17.66
N GLU A 83 15.65 10.60 -16.76
CA GLU A 83 16.85 11.41 -17.07
C GLU A 83 18.17 10.88 -16.52
N ASN A 84 18.20 9.83 -15.72
CA ASN A 84 19.44 9.27 -15.21
C ASN A 84 19.68 7.86 -15.77
N SER A 85 20.57 7.75 -16.75
CA SER A 85 20.87 6.49 -17.44
C SER A 85 21.36 5.39 -16.49
N ASP A 86 22.12 5.72 -15.46
CA ASP A 86 22.67 4.74 -14.53
C ASP A 86 21.61 4.20 -13.59
N ALA A 87 20.77 5.09 -13.06
CA ALA A 87 19.62 4.70 -12.23
C ALA A 87 18.64 3.83 -13.03
N ARG A 88 18.35 4.22 -14.28
CA ARG A 88 17.50 3.45 -15.19
C ARG A 88 18.06 2.05 -15.45
N ASN A 89 19.35 1.95 -15.73
CA ASN A 89 19.99 0.66 -15.97
C ASN A 89 19.90 -0.25 -14.75
N ARG A 90 20.13 0.28 -13.55
CA ARG A 90 20.06 -0.49 -12.30
C ARG A 90 18.66 -1.01 -12.02
N VAL A 91 17.63 -0.19 -12.18
CA VAL A 91 16.26 -0.66 -12.01
C VAL A 91 15.86 -1.64 -13.09
N THR A 92 16.32 -1.44 -14.33
CA THR A 92 16.10 -2.42 -15.40
C THR A 92 16.74 -3.77 -15.06
N ASP A 93 17.95 -3.76 -14.52
CA ASP A 93 18.63 -4.98 -14.10
C ASP A 93 17.99 -5.62 -12.85
N LEU A 94 17.46 -4.80 -11.93
CA LEU A 94 16.67 -5.28 -10.82
C LEU A 94 15.40 -5.99 -11.29
N CYS A 95 14.68 -5.38 -12.23
CA CYS A 95 13.46 -5.97 -12.80
C CYS A 95 13.69 -7.23 -13.62
N LYS A 96 14.91 -7.46 -14.13
CA LYS A 96 15.28 -8.75 -14.75
C LYS A 96 15.46 -9.85 -13.72
N GLU A 97 15.96 -9.50 -12.55
CA GLU A 97 16.17 -10.45 -11.45
C GLU A 97 14.87 -10.74 -10.67
N TYR A 98 14.10 -9.70 -10.42
CA TYR A 98 12.81 -9.77 -9.74
C TYR A 98 11.69 -9.49 -10.76
N THR A 99 11.23 -10.52 -11.46
CA THR A 99 10.29 -10.37 -12.60
C THR A 99 8.97 -9.71 -12.20
N ASP A 100 8.50 -9.97 -10.98
CA ASP A 100 7.25 -9.44 -10.44
C ASP A 100 7.34 -7.95 -10.05
N MET A 101 8.57 -7.41 -9.97
CA MET A 101 8.80 -6.01 -9.56
C MET A 101 8.14 -5.01 -10.51
N LYS A 102 8.26 -5.24 -11.81
CA LYS A 102 7.69 -4.36 -12.84
C LYS A 102 6.16 -4.42 -12.81
N GLU A 103 5.60 -5.61 -12.78
CA GLU A 103 4.15 -5.81 -12.73
C GLU A 103 3.54 -5.17 -11.48
N LEU A 104 4.16 -5.40 -10.32
CA LEU A 104 3.70 -4.80 -9.09
C LEU A 104 3.75 -3.26 -9.14
N ALA A 105 4.82 -2.69 -9.71
CA ALA A 105 4.93 -1.24 -9.87
C ALA A 105 3.80 -0.67 -10.74
N GLU A 106 3.42 -1.37 -11.79
CA GLU A 106 2.28 -0.98 -12.65
C GLU A 106 0.95 -1.09 -11.90
N LEU A 107 0.76 -2.13 -11.09
CA LEU A 107 -0.48 -2.36 -10.35
C LEU A 107 -0.64 -1.48 -9.11
N CYS A 108 0.45 -1.03 -8.49
CA CYS A 108 0.41 -0.17 -7.29
C CYS A 108 -0.40 1.12 -7.49
N HIS A 109 -0.43 1.66 -8.72
CA HIS A 109 -1.12 2.91 -9.05
C HIS A 109 -2.47 2.69 -9.76
N THR A 110 -3.15 1.59 -9.48
CA THR A 110 -4.44 1.25 -10.09
C THR A 110 -5.58 1.32 -9.09
N VAL A 111 -6.82 1.37 -9.60
CA VAL A 111 -8.04 1.31 -8.77
C VAL A 111 -8.04 0.08 -7.86
N ALA A 112 -7.44 -1.03 -8.32
CA ALA A 112 -7.35 -2.25 -7.54
C ALA A 112 -6.52 -2.08 -6.25
N ASN A 113 -5.60 -1.11 -6.19
CA ASN A 113 -4.79 -0.82 -5.01
C ASN A 113 -5.25 0.40 -4.21
N PHE A 114 -6.14 1.24 -4.74
CA PHE A 114 -6.61 2.44 -4.04
C PHE A 114 -7.99 2.22 -3.41
N MET A 115 -8.20 2.81 -2.25
CA MET A 115 -9.50 2.81 -1.56
C MET A 115 -9.80 4.18 -0.97
N PRO A 116 -11.07 4.58 -0.85
CA PRO A 116 -11.43 5.68 0.03
C PRO A 116 -11.04 5.37 1.48
N CYS A 117 -10.51 6.37 2.18
CA CYS A 117 -10.14 6.22 3.58
C CYS A 117 -10.70 7.37 4.43
N PRO A 118 -10.81 7.21 5.75
CA PRO A 118 -11.24 8.28 6.62
C PRO A 118 -10.20 9.40 6.67
N GLN A 119 -10.67 10.62 6.91
CA GLN A 119 -9.79 11.79 7.00
C GLN A 119 -8.69 11.60 8.05
N GLY A 120 -7.47 11.98 7.72
CA GLY A 120 -6.30 11.87 8.58
C GLY A 120 -5.64 10.49 8.59
N PHE A 121 -6.31 9.42 8.16
CA PHE A 121 -5.75 8.06 8.15
C PHE A 121 -4.48 7.97 7.29
N ASN A 122 -4.54 8.46 6.06
CA ASN A 122 -3.38 8.43 5.15
C ASN A 122 -2.17 9.20 5.72
N SER A 123 -2.40 10.29 6.43
CA SER A 123 -1.32 11.06 7.07
C SER A 123 -0.72 10.34 8.27
N ALA A 124 -1.52 9.56 8.99
CA ALA A 124 -1.12 8.86 10.22
C ALA A 124 -0.56 7.45 9.96
N LYS A 125 -0.51 6.99 8.71
CA LYS A 125 -0.08 5.62 8.38
C LYS A 125 1.28 5.22 8.97
N GLY A 126 2.23 6.14 9.03
CA GLY A 126 3.54 5.88 9.64
C GLY A 126 3.53 5.74 11.17
N LEU A 127 2.40 6.02 11.85
CA LEU A 127 2.20 5.78 13.29
C LEU A 127 1.49 4.45 13.56
N LEU A 128 0.82 3.92 12.54
CA LEU A 128 -0.02 2.73 12.66
C LEU A 128 0.76 1.44 12.39
N SER A 129 1.94 1.52 11.79
CA SER A 129 2.74 0.35 11.45
C SER A 129 4.23 0.66 11.50
N ASP A 130 5.00 -0.20 12.19
CA ASP A 130 6.46 -0.10 12.24
C ASP A 130 7.12 -0.38 10.88
N VAL A 131 6.42 -1.11 10.01
CA VAL A 131 6.84 -1.41 8.63
C VAL A 131 6.21 -0.47 7.61
N ARG A 132 5.71 0.64 8.06
CA ARG A 132 5.18 1.71 7.23
C ARG A 132 4.28 1.24 6.09
N ASP A 133 3.03 1.60 6.14
CA ASP A 133 2.03 1.29 5.11
C ASP A 133 1.67 -0.20 4.96
N TYR A 134 2.06 -1.05 5.90
CA TYR A 134 1.58 -2.42 5.93
C TYR A 134 0.16 -2.48 6.51
N PHE A 135 -0.82 -2.44 5.65
CA PHE A 135 -2.22 -2.21 5.98
C PHE A 135 -2.81 -3.17 7.03
N PRO A 136 -2.61 -4.50 6.99
CA PRO A 136 -3.09 -5.38 8.05
C PRO A 136 -2.57 -5.02 9.45
N LEU A 137 -1.31 -4.62 9.58
CA LEU A 137 -0.75 -4.20 10.87
C LEU A 137 -1.34 -2.87 11.35
N MET A 138 -1.68 -1.97 10.41
CA MET A 138 -2.39 -0.73 10.76
C MET A 138 -3.78 -1.02 11.32
N ILE A 139 -4.48 -2.01 10.77
CA ILE A 139 -5.79 -2.47 11.27
C ILE A 139 -5.66 -3.01 12.69
N ASP A 140 -4.66 -3.86 12.96
CA ASP A 140 -4.41 -4.38 14.31
C ASP A 140 -4.08 -3.25 15.29
N LYS A 141 -3.27 -2.27 14.86
CA LYS A 141 -2.94 -1.11 15.70
C LYS A 141 -4.14 -0.22 16.01
N ILE A 142 -5.04 -0.04 15.07
CA ILE A 142 -6.32 0.67 15.31
C ILE A 142 -7.12 -0.07 16.37
N GLN A 143 -7.24 -1.41 16.26
CA GLN A 143 -7.96 -2.22 17.25
C GLN A 143 -7.33 -2.11 18.64
N GLU A 144 -6.01 -2.23 18.74
CA GLU A 144 -5.26 -2.05 20.00
C GLU A 144 -5.56 -0.68 20.64
N CYS A 145 -5.46 0.39 19.86
CA CYS A 145 -5.73 1.75 20.36
C CYS A 145 -7.17 1.92 20.85
N VAL A 146 -8.16 1.28 20.21
CA VAL A 146 -9.55 1.30 20.64
C VAL A 146 -9.72 0.54 21.95
N ASP A 147 -9.15 -0.66 22.06
CA ASP A 147 -9.25 -1.51 23.25
C ASP A 147 -8.61 -0.86 24.48
N GLU A 148 -7.48 -0.20 24.32
CA GLU A 148 -6.69 0.39 25.41
C GLU A 148 -6.98 1.88 25.64
N GLY A 149 -7.79 2.50 24.77
CA GLY A 149 -8.08 3.95 24.87
C GLY A 149 -6.89 4.85 24.55
N LEU A 150 -5.97 4.39 23.69
CA LEU A 150 -4.71 5.09 23.40
C LEU A 150 -4.87 6.15 22.29
N ASN A 151 -4.10 7.21 22.43
CA ASN A 151 -3.81 8.16 21.34
C ASN A 151 -2.54 7.71 20.60
N LEU A 152 -2.44 8.06 19.32
CA LEU A 152 -1.23 7.86 18.53
C LEU A 152 -0.40 9.14 18.51
N LYS A 153 0.86 9.07 18.94
CA LYS A 153 1.76 10.23 19.02
C LYS A 153 2.84 10.18 17.95
N TYR A 154 3.07 11.32 17.31
CA TYR A 154 4.24 11.50 16.45
C TYR A 154 5.51 11.60 17.28
N SER A 155 6.50 10.76 17.01
CA SER A 155 7.69 10.57 17.85
C SER A 155 8.52 11.85 18.11
N ASN A 156 8.35 12.89 17.30
CA ASN A 156 9.17 14.09 17.35
C ASN A 156 8.34 15.41 17.40
N THR A 157 7.05 15.33 17.66
CA THR A 157 6.17 16.50 17.72
C THR A 157 5.20 16.39 18.90
N SER A 158 4.52 17.49 19.23
CA SER A 158 3.38 17.46 20.16
C SER A 158 2.07 17.03 19.51
N GLU A 159 2.11 16.75 18.21
CA GLU A 159 0.92 16.34 17.46
C GLU A 159 0.56 14.88 17.78
N GLU A 160 -0.73 14.67 17.98
CA GLU A 160 -1.29 13.35 18.22
C GLU A 160 -2.60 13.15 17.45
N VAL A 161 -2.92 11.91 17.20
CA VAL A 161 -4.25 11.50 16.77
C VAL A 161 -4.98 10.99 18.01
N ASP A 162 -6.05 11.67 18.36
CA ASP A 162 -6.84 11.34 19.56
C ASP A 162 -7.64 10.05 19.37
N ASN A 163 -7.94 9.39 20.50
CA ASN A 163 -8.66 8.11 20.49
C ASN A 163 -10.06 8.20 19.85
N GLU A 164 -10.73 9.35 19.92
CA GLU A 164 -12.05 9.52 19.29
C GLU A 164 -11.93 9.52 17.76
N THR A 165 -10.86 10.08 17.21
CA THR A 165 -10.55 9.99 15.78
C THR A 165 -10.24 8.55 15.38
N ILE A 166 -9.47 7.82 16.18
CA ILE A 166 -9.14 6.41 15.95
C ILE A 166 -10.41 5.54 15.99
N LYS A 167 -11.34 5.77 16.91
CA LYS A 167 -12.65 5.10 16.94
C LYS A 167 -13.47 5.36 15.67
N LYS A 168 -13.41 6.56 15.10
CA LYS A 168 -14.05 6.85 13.80
C LYS A 168 -13.43 6.05 12.67
N TRP A 169 -12.09 5.89 12.65
CA TRP A 169 -11.43 5.03 11.67
C TRP A 169 -11.83 3.56 11.85
N HIS A 170 -11.87 3.08 13.10
CA HIS A 170 -12.32 1.72 13.43
C HIS A 170 -13.73 1.45 12.90
N SER A 171 -14.68 2.32 13.22
CA SER A 171 -16.07 2.21 12.71
C SER A 171 -16.11 2.23 11.19
N PHE A 172 -15.32 3.11 10.55
CA PHE A 172 -15.23 3.17 9.09
C PHE A 172 -14.80 1.83 8.48
N PHE A 173 -13.80 1.17 9.05
CA PHE A 173 -13.32 -0.12 8.53
C PHE A 173 -14.32 -1.25 8.77
N ILE A 174 -15.03 -1.26 9.90
CA ILE A 174 -16.11 -2.21 10.13
C ILE A 174 -17.22 -2.05 9.07
N GLU A 175 -17.69 -0.84 8.87
CA GLU A 175 -18.83 -0.55 8.00
C GLU A 175 -18.52 -0.73 6.50
N ASN A 176 -17.28 -0.55 6.10
CA ASN A 176 -16.91 -0.44 4.69
C ASN A 176 -16.05 -1.58 4.15
N GLN A 177 -15.74 -2.63 4.93
CA GLN A 177 -14.93 -3.76 4.47
C GLN A 177 -15.46 -4.36 3.15
N GLY A 178 -16.74 -4.73 3.13
CA GLY A 178 -17.37 -5.30 1.94
C GLY A 178 -17.54 -4.29 0.81
N LYS A 179 -17.82 -3.02 1.15
CA LYS A 179 -18.00 -1.95 0.16
C LYS A 179 -16.74 -1.72 -0.65
N TYR A 180 -15.57 -1.73 -0.01
CA TYR A 180 -14.27 -1.45 -0.66
C TYR A 180 -13.48 -2.72 -0.98
N CYS A 181 -14.09 -3.90 -0.88
CA CYS A 181 -13.45 -5.19 -1.20
C CYS A 181 -12.14 -5.39 -0.41
N LEU A 182 -12.21 -5.37 0.92
CA LEU A 182 -11.03 -5.40 1.79
C LEU A 182 -10.92 -6.67 2.63
N SER A 183 -11.78 -7.67 2.39
CA SER A 183 -11.84 -8.90 3.20
C SER A 183 -10.58 -9.76 3.18
N MET A 184 -9.69 -9.57 2.20
CA MET A 184 -8.40 -10.25 2.14
C MET A 184 -7.33 -9.62 3.03
N TYR A 185 -7.59 -8.42 3.57
CA TYR A 185 -6.62 -7.70 4.40
C TYR A 185 -6.94 -7.74 5.89
N TYR A 186 -8.20 -7.89 6.24
CA TYR A 186 -8.64 -8.00 7.64
C TYR A 186 -9.99 -8.68 7.77
N GLN A 187 -10.26 -9.20 8.95
CA GLN A 187 -11.55 -9.77 9.34
C GLN A 187 -12.31 -8.79 10.23
N VAL A 188 -13.63 -8.81 10.08
CA VAL A 188 -14.57 -8.12 10.98
C VAL A 188 -15.36 -9.17 11.74
N ASN A 189 -15.21 -9.20 13.06
CA ASN A 189 -15.94 -10.10 13.96
C ASN A 189 -16.68 -9.25 14.99
N GLU A 190 -18.01 -9.14 14.85
CA GLU A 190 -18.84 -8.23 15.65
C GLU A 190 -18.33 -6.77 15.54
N ASN A 191 -17.75 -6.25 16.62
CA ASN A 191 -17.20 -4.89 16.69
C ASN A 191 -15.67 -4.88 16.72
N ARG A 192 -15.01 -5.94 16.25
CA ARG A 192 -13.55 -6.05 16.22
C ARG A 192 -13.06 -6.20 14.80
N ILE A 193 -11.89 -5.62 14.55
CA ILE A 193 -11.16 -5.76 13.30
C ILE A 193 -9.81 -6.43 13.60
N ASN A 194 -9.41 -7.41 12.78
CA ASN A 194 -8.14 -8.10 12.93
C ASN A 194 -7.47 -8.22 11.57
N GLY A 195 -6.22 -7.77 11.47
CA GLY A 195 -5.43 -7.86 10.26
C GLY A 195 -5.20 -9.30 9.82
N ILE A 196 -5.15 -9.54 8.52
CA ILE A 196 -4.76 -10.82 7.93
C ILE A 196 -3.38 -10.66 7.36
N THR A 197 -2.38 -11.19 8.05
CA THR A 197 -0.99 -11.16 7.60
C THR A 197 -0.83 -12.01 6.35
N PHE A 198 -0.30 -11.45 5.27
CA PHE A 198 0.00 -12.16 4.03
C PHE A 198 1.51 -12.24 3.75
N PHE A 199 2.34 -11.71 4.64
CA PHE A 199 3.77 -11.93 4.66
C PHE A 199 4.14 -12.96 5.72
N LYS A 200 5.13 -13.79 5.45
CA LYS A 200 5.65 -14.73 6.44
C LYS A 200 6.71 -14.06 7.30
N GLY A 201 6.65 -14.32 8.60
CA GLY A 201 7.64 -13.84 9.56
C GLY A 201 7.71 -12.32 9.63
N GLN A 202 8.91 -11.81 9.80
CA GLN A 202 9.22 -10.38 9.91
C GLN A 202 9.75 -9.79 8.61
N SER A 203 9.38 -10.36 7.48
CA SER A 203 9.98 -10.04 6.17
C SER A 203 9.94 -8.56 5.80
N LEU A 204 9.00 -7.79 6.33
CA LEU A 204 8.96 -6.33 6.18
C LEU A 204 9.32 -5.58 7.45
N SER A 205 9.72 -6.29 8.52
CA SER A 205 10.12 -5.64 9.76
C SER A 205 11.45 -4.94 9.61
N TYR A 206 11.51 -3.74 10.08
CA TYR A 206 12.70 -2.96 10.21
C TYR A 206 13.49 -3.40 11.47
N PRO A 207 14.82 -3.49 11.46
CA PRO A 207 15.81 -3.09 10.43
C PRO A 207 16.36 -4.25 9.58
N CYS A 208 15.58 -5.19 9.14
CA CYS A 208 16.09 -6.41 8.52
C CYS A 208 16.23 -6.26 7.00
N PRO A 209 17.41 -6.45 6.41
CA PRO A 209 17.53 -6.70 4.98
C PRO A 209 16.94 -8.07 4.69
N LEU A 210 16.00 -8.13 3.77
CA LEU A 210 15.44 -9.38 3.30
C LEU A 210 16.48 -10.15 2.47
N GLU A 211 16.43 -11.47 2.54
CA GLU A 211 17.10 -12.31 1.55
C GLU A 211 16.34 -12.27 0.22
N LYS A 212 16.96 -12.73 -0.86
CA LYS A 212 16.38 -12.69 -2.20
C LYS A 212 15.02 -13.39 -2.26
N GLU A 213 14.94 -14.58 -1.70
CA GLU A 213 13.74 -15.42 -1.65
C GLU A 213 12.60 -14.73 -0.90
N GLU A 214 12.91 -14.00 0.15
CA GLU A 214 11.92 -13.22 0.91
C GLU A 214 11.41 -12.02 0.11
N VAL A 215 12.29 -11.36 -0.66
CA VAL A 215 11.89 -10.28 -1.57
C VAL A 215 10.94 -10.81 -2.65
N GLU A 216 11.28 -11.96 -3.27
CA GLU A 216 10.43 -12.61 -4.27
C GLU A 216 9.07 -13.01 -3.69
N GLU A 217 9.04 -13.58 -2.48
CA GLU A 217 7.78 -13.91 -1.79
C GLU A 217 6.95 -12.65 -1.47
N CYS A 218 7.58 -11.58 -1.02
CA CYS A 218 6.88 -10.31 -0.76
C CYS A 218 6.24 -9.74 -2.03
N LEU A 219 6.99 -9.70 -3.13
CA LEU A 219 6.48 -9.21 -4.42
C LEU A 219 5.28 -10.02 -4.88
N LYS A 220 5.40 -11.35 -4.85
CA LYS A 220 4.32 -12.26 -5.23
C LYS A 220 3.09 -12.07 -4.35
N ASN A 221 3.24 -12.03 -3.03
CA ASN A 221 2.12 -11.87 -2.12
C ASN A 221 1.40 -10.52 -2.31
N MET A 222 2.12 -9.45 -2.60
CA MET A 222 1.53 -8.15 -2.92
C MET A 222 0.73 -8.20 -4.24
N LEU A 223 1.30 -8.79 -5.28
CA LEU A 223 0.61 -9.01 -6.56
C LEU A 223 -0.67 -9.82 -6.40
N ASP A 224 -0.58 -10.96 -5.71
CA ASP A 224 -1.73 -11.83 -5.47
C ASP A 224 -2.86 -11.06 -4.75
N LYS A 225 -2.54 -10.21 -3.78
CA LYS A 225 -3.55 -9.42 -3.05
C LYS A 225 -4.18 -8.31 -3.88
N ILE A 226 -3.41 -7.62 -4.71
CA ILE A 226 -3.97 -6.62 -5.63
C ILE A 226 -4.88 -7.28 -6.65
N ASN A 227 -4.47 -8.42 -7.22
CA ASN A 227 -5.26 -9.18 -8.19
C ASN A 227 -6.53 -9.78 -7.57
N GLU A 228 -6.44 -10.38 -6.37
CA GLU A 228 -7.61 -10.87 -5.62
C GLU A 228 -8.64 -9.75 -5.39
N ARG A 229 -8.17 -8.55 -5.01
CA ARG A 229 -9.04 -7.41 -4.83
C ARG A 229 -9.64 -6.93 -6.16
N ALA A 230 -8.86 -6.92 -7.24
CA ALA A 230 -9.34 -6.58 -8.58
C ALA A 230 -10.51 -7.45 -9.00
N ASP A 231 -10.39 -8.77 -8.79
CA ASP A 231 -11.44 -9.74 -9.12
C ASP A 231 -12.72 -9.50 -8.30
N LEU A 232 -12.59 -9.19 -7.01
CA LEU A 232 -13.75 -8.84 -6.18
C LEU A 232 -14.44 -7.56 -6.62
N ILE A 233 -13.68 -6.53 -6.99
CA ILE A 233 -14.23 -5.28 -7.50
C ILE A 233 -14.97 -5.54 -8.83
N LEU A 234 -14.38 -6.31 -9.75
CA LEU A 234 -15.00 -6.68 -11.02
C LEU A 234 -16.30 -7.46 -10.82
N LYS A 235 -16.28 -8.44 -9.91
CA LYS A 235 -17.48 -9.22 -9.57
C LYS A 235 -18.59 -8.30 -9.08
N LYS A 236 -18.29 -7.44 -8.13
CA LYS A 236 -19.25 -6.48 -7.56
C LYS A 236 -19.80 -5.53 -8.61
N TYR A 237 -18.93 -4.96 -9.44
CA TYR A 237 -19.32 -4.10 -10.54
C TYR A 237 -20.31 -4.79 -11.47
N ASN A 238 -20.04 -6.02 -11.88
CA ASN A 238 -20.89 -6.80 -12.76
C ASN A 238 -22.24 -7.16 -12.12
N GLU A 239 -22.29 -7.44 -10.83
CA GLU A 239 -23.51 -7.72 -10.10
C GLU A 239 -24.43 -6.48 -10.03
N GLU A 240 -23.87 -5.32 -9.74
CA GLU A 240 -24.64 -4.05 -9.68
C GLU A 240 -25.16 -3.63 -11.05
N HIS A 241 -24.49 -3.92 -12.15
CA HIS A 241 -24.90 -3.54 -13.50
C HIS A 241 -25.86 -4.55 -14.16
N LYS A 242 -25.80 -5.84 -13.78
CA LYS A 242 -26.77 -6.85 -14.23
C LYS A 242 -28.16 -6.68 -13.61
N SER A 243 -28.25 -6.10 -12.44
CA SER A 243 -29.53 -5.84 -11.77
C SER A 243 -30.28 -4.63 -12.32
N ASN A 244 -29.66 -3.84 -13.22
CA ASN A 244 -30.23 -2.64 -13.83
C ASN A 244 -30.56 -2.83 -15.34
N SER A 245 -30.37 -4.01 -15.89
CA SER A 245 -30.71 -4.40 -17.26
C SER A 245 -31.84 -5.45 -17.24
#